data_e9a3515ccf60cc457b90f98439743753
#
_entry.id   e9a3515ccf60cc457b90f98439743753
#
_cell.length_a   1.000
_cell.length_b   1.000
_cell.length_c   1.000
_cell.angle_alpha   90.00
_cell.angle_beta   90.00
_cell.angle_gamma   90.00
#
_symmetry.space_group_name_H-M   'P 1'
#
loop_
_entity.id
_entity.type
_entity.pdbx_description
1 polymer ?
#
loop_
_entity_poly.entity_id
_entity_poly.type
_entity_poly.pdbx_seq_one_letter_code
_entity_poly.pdbx_strand_id
1 'polypeptide(L)'
;MLFCLKEKNQKKINSHRWFFQAFGRVLEPNVCVLIDAGTRPGGTSIYYLWKAFEVNPQCAGACGEIKAMLGKGGKYLLNPLVATQNFEYKVMISPFTNARDYSDR
;
A
#
# COMPACT_ATOMS: atom_id res chain seq x y z
N MET A 1 7.27 -5.65 18.74
CA MET A 1 7.78 -5.14 17.45
C MET A 1 9.08 -5.86 17.15
N LEU A 2 9.21 -6.42 15.94
CA LEU A 2 10.44 -7.07 15.48
C LEU A 2 11.16 -6.13 14.52
N PHE A 3 12.47 -6.02 14.66
CA PHE A 3 13.32 -5.23 13.78
C PHE A 3 14.30 -6.14 13.06
N CYS A 4 14.37 -6.05 11.74
CA CYS A 4 15.30 -6.80 10.91
C CYS A 4 16.24 -5.86 10.19
N LEU A 5 17.52 -5.90 10.56
CA LEU A 5 18.57 -5.14 9.88
C LEU A 5 19.33 -6.08 8.94
N LYS A 6 19.39 -5.69 7.66
CA LYS A 6 20.21 -6.42 6.68
C LYS A 6 21.63 -5.85 6.64
N GLU A 7 22.62 -6.71 6.68
CA GLU A 7 24.03 -6.32 6.54
C GLU A 7 24.31 -5.62 5.20
N LYS A 8 23.74 -6.16 4.13
CA LYS A 8 23.89 -5.60 2.77
C LYS A 8 22.53 -5.18 2.20
N ASN A 9 22.47 -3.99 1.63
CA ASN A 9 21.27 -3.52 0.95
C ASN A 9 21.12 -4.22 -0.41
N GLN A 10 20.25 -5.21 -0.47
CA GLN A 10 19.89 -5.99 -1.65
C GLN A 10 18.52 -5.55 -2.21
N LYS A 11 18.18 -4.28 -2.06
CA LYS A 11 16.93 -3.65 -2.52
C LYS A 11 15.65 -4.22 -1.87
N LYS A 12 14.51 -3.75 -2.34
CA LYS A 12 13.17 -4.02 -1.79
C LYS A 12 12.76 -5.50 -1.89
N ILE A 13 12.99 -6.12 -3.05
CA ILE A 13 12.61 -7.52 -3.30
C ILE A 13 13.31 -8.48 -2.34
N ASN A 14 14.56 -8.24 -2.02
CA ASN A 14 15.28 -9.05 -1.05
C ASN A 14 14.67 -8.93 0.35
N SER A 15 14.21 -7.74 0.75
CA SER A 15 13.51 -7.55 2.03
C SER A 15 12.21 -8.35 2.08
N HIS A 16 11.44 -8.38 0.99
CA HIS A 16 10.22 -9.19 0.89
C HIS A 16 10.53 -10.69 1.01
N ARG A 17 11.58 -11.18 0.36
CA ARG A 17 11.99 -12.58 0.46
C ARG A 17 12.36 -12.96 1.90
N TRP A 18 13.13 -12.12 2.59
CA TRP A 18 13.46 -12.33 4.00
C TRP A 18 12.22 -12.35 4.88
N PHE A 19 11.30 -11.40 4.65
CA PHE A 19 10.04 -11.36 5.40
C PHE A 19 9.25 -12.66 5.23
N PHE A 20 8.97 -13.09 4.01
CA PHE A 20 8.15 -14.26 3.75
C PHE A 20 8.83 -15.58 4.09
N GLN A 21 10.12 -15.72 3.83
CA GLN A 21 10.84 -16.97 4.04
C GLN A 21 11.30 -17.19 5.48
N ALA A 22 11.62 -16.15 6.21
CA ALA A 22 12.06 -16.25 7.60
C ALA A 22 10.91 -15.95 8.58
N PHE A 23 10.40 -14.72 8.57
CA PHE A 23 9.40 -14.30 9.54
C PHE A 23 8.02 -14.88 9.26
N GLY A 24 7.60 -14.97 8.00
CA GLY A 24 6.30 -15.51 7.62
C GLY A 24 6.11 -16.96 8.05
N ARG A 25 7.17 -17.77 7.95
CA ARG A 25 7.13 -19.18 8.36
C ARG A 25 7.02 -19.38 9.87
N VAL A 26 7.56 -18.46 10.64
CA VAL A 26 7.55 -18.54 12.12
C VAL A 26 6.29 -17.93 12.70
N LEU A 27 5.83 -16.82 12.10
CA LEU A 27 4.70 -16.06 12.62
C LEU A 27 3.35 -16.53 12.08
N GLU A 28 3.36 -17.21 10.91
CA GLU A 28 2.15 -17.71 10.22
C GLU A 28 1.02 -16.69 10.16
N PRO A 29 1.27 -15.47 9.64
CA PRO A 29 0.28 -14.42 9.64
C PRO A 29 -0.86 -14.73 8.67
N ASN A 30 -2.10 -14.44 9.07
CA ASN A 30 -3.26 -14.58 8.18
C ASN A 30 -3.21 -13.60 7.00
N VAL A 31 -2.71 -12.39 7.24
CA VAL A 31 -2.58 -11.33 6.23
C VAL A 31 -1.27 -10.58 6.43
N CYS A 32 -0.60 -10.28 5.33
CA CYS A 32 0.61 -9.46 5.32
C CYS A 32 0.32 -8.09 4.72
N VAL A 33 0.70 -7.03 5.40
CA VAL A 33 0.52 -5.66 4.93
C VAL A 33 1.87 -5.06 4.54
N LEU A 34 1.96 -4.57 3.31
CA LEU A 34 3.13 -3.86 2.82
C LEU A 34 2.83 -2.36 2.77
N ILE A 35 3.68 -1.58 3.41
CA ILE A 35 3.59 -0.12 3.40
C ILE A 35 4.96 0.43 3.00
N ASP A 36 5.00 1.26 1.97
CA ASP A 36 6.23 1.94 1.57
C ASP A 36 6.59 3.05 2.56
N ALA A 37 7.89 3.23 2.78
CA ALA A 37 8.40 4.34 3.58
C ALA A 37 7.91 5.68 2.99
N GLY A 38 7.37 6.55 3.84
CA GLY A 38 6.75 7.80 3.41
C GLY A 38 5.27 7.71 3.05
N THR A 39 4.70 6.52 2.95
CA THR A 39 3.25 6.35 2.78
C THR A 39 2.54 6.50 4.13
N ARG A 40 1.51 7.34 4.16
CA ARG A 40 0.64 7.51 5.32
C ARG A 40 -0.71 6.87 5.04
N PRO A 41 -1.00 5.68 5.61
CA PRO A 41 -2.31 5.07 5.45
C PRO A 41 -3.40 5.94 6.10
N GLY A 42 -4.57 6.00 5.49
CA GLY A 42 -5.75 6.57 6.13
C GLY A 42 -6.16 5.73 7.36
N GLY A 43 -6.90 6.34 8.30
CA GLY A 43 -7.23 5.69 9.58
C GLY A 43 -7.97 4.35 9.44
N THR A 44 -8.72 4.15 8.36
CA THR A 44 -9.51 2.94 8.10
C THR A 44 -9.02 2.13 6.89
N SER A 45 -7.98 2.60 6.19
CA SER A 45 -7.53 2.00 4.91
C SER A 45 -7.14 0.53 5.07
N ILE A 46 -6.36 0.20 6.08
CA ILE A 46 -5.91 -1.19 6.33
C ILE A 46 -7.11 -2.09 6.66
N TYR A 47 -8.08 -1.59 7.41
CA TYR A 47 -9.29 -2.33 7.75
C TYR A 47 -10.10 -2.69 6.50
N TYR A 48 -10.33 -1.74 5.59
CA TYR A 48 -11.08 -2.01 4.36
C TYR A 48 -10.33 -2.97 3.41
N LEU A 49 -9.00 -2.87 3.34
CA LEU A 49 -8.20 -3.83 2.59
C LEU A 49 -8.28 -5.24 3.18
N TRP A 50 -8.24 -5.37 4.50
CA TRP A 50 -8.42 -6.65 5.17
C TRP A 50 -9.83 -7.21 4.93
N LYS A 51 -10.86 -6.37 4.99
CA LYS A 51 -12.25 -6.78 4.76
C LYS A 51 -12.48 -7.35 3.36
N ALA A 52 -11.69 -6.93 2.36
CA ALA A 52 -11.78 -7.49 1.00
C ALA A 52 -11.50 -9.00 0.98
N PHE A 53 -10.59 -9.49 1.81
CA PHE A 53 -10.31 -10.93 1.94
C PHE A 53 -11.45 -11.68 2.64
N GLU A 54 -12.12 -11.05 3.58
CA GLU A 54 -13.26 -11.63 4.28
C GLU A 54 -14.48 -11.78 3.35
N VAL A 55 -14.73 -10.77 2.51
CA VAL A 55 -15.85 -10.76 1.56
C VAL A 55 -15.60 -11.71 0.39
N ASN A 56 -14.36 -11.83 -0.06
CA ASN A 56 -14.01 -12.70 -1.18
C ASN A 56 -12.90 -13.70 -0.78
N PRO A 57 -13.25 -14.94 -0.45
CA PRO A 57 -12.28 -15.97 -0.08
C PRO A 57 -11.26 -16.32 -1.18
N GLN A 58 -11.53 -15.94 -2.42
CA GLN A 58 -10.63 -16.14 -3.56
C GLN A 58 -9.67 -14.96 -3.77
N CYS A 59 -9.76 -13.92 -2.93
CA CYS A 59 -8.91 -12.75 -3.03
C CYS A 59 -7.50 -13.08 -2.56
N ALA A 60 -6.54 -13.07 -3.48
CA ALA A 60 -5.12 -13.31 -3.16
C ALA A 60 -4.35 -12.03 -2.75
N GLY A 61 -4.89 -10.86 -3.06
CA GLY A 61 -4.27 -9.59 -2.73
C GLY A 61 -5.20 -8.41 -2.95
N ALA A 62 -5.05 -7.37 -2.14
CA ALA A 62 -5.78 -6.12 -2.26
C ALA A 62 -4.83 -4.94 -2.15
N CYS A 63 -5.06 -3.89 -2.92
CA CYS A 63 -4.28 -2.66 -2.84
C CYS A 63 -5.19 -1.44 -2.73
N GLY A 64 -4.70 -0.42 -2.04
CA GLY A 64 -5.38 0.87 -1.92
C GLY A 64 -4.94 1.86 -3.00
N GLU A 65 -5.74 2.89 -3.20
CA GLU A 65 -5.39 4.03 -4.02
C GLU A 65 -4.33 4.89 -3.33
N ILE A 66 -3.26 5.22 -4.05
CA ILE A 66 -2.22 6.13 -3.56
C ILE A 66 -2.52 7.53 -4.10
N LYS A 67 -2.53 8.52 -3.19
CA LYS A 67 -2.72 9.93 -3.53
C LYS A 67 -1.54 10.76 -3.03
N ALA A 68 -1.08 11.70 -3.84
CA ALA A 68 -0.09 12.67 -3.38
C ALA A 68 -0.70 13.57 -2.30
N MET A 69 0.06 13.84 -1.23
CA MET A 69 -0.36 14.78 -0.20
C MET A 69 -0.27 16.21 -0.71
N LEU A 70 -1.42 16.84 -0.93
CA LEU A 70 -1.52 18.18 -1.52
C LEU A 70 -1.38 19.32 -0.50
N GLY A 71 -1.26 19.01 0.79
CA GLY A 71 -1.26 20.00 1.88
C GLY A 71 -2.62 20.65 2.12
N LYS A 72 -2.72 21.48 3.17
CA LYS A 72 -3.97 22.20 3.46
C LYS A 72 -4.29 23.18 2.32
N GLY A 73 -5.47 23.04 1.71
CA GLY A 73 -5.93 23.92 0.63
C GLY A 73 -5.23 23.73 -0.71
N GLY A 74 -4.54 22.60 -0.94
CA GLY A 74 -3.87 22.35 -2.22
C GLY A 74 -2.58 23.14 -2.45
N LYS A 75 -2.01 23.74 -1.40
CA LYS A 75 -0.80 24.60 -1.49
C LYS A 75 0.37 23.94 -2.21
N TYR A 76 0.49 22.61 -2.10
CA TYR A 76 1.60 21.89 -2.74
C TYR A 76 1.39 21.64 -4.24
N LEU A 77 0.19 21.89 -4.79
CA LEU A 77 -0.05 21.84 -6.25
C LEU A 77 0.70 22.94 -7.02
N LEU A 78 1.13 24.01 -6.34
CA LEU A 78 2.00 25.03 -6.92
C LEU A 78 3.43 24.53 -7.17
N ASN A 79 3.81 23.42 -6.54
CA ASN A 79 5.08 22.75 -6.83
C ASN A 79 4.88 21.82 -8.03
N PRO A 80 5.58 22.04 -9.17
CA PRO A 80 5.41 21.24 -10.37
C PRO A 80 5.71 19.75 -10.16
N LEU A 81 6.62 19.42 -9.25
CA LEU A 81 6.96 18.05 -8.90
C LEU A 81 5.77 17.30 -8.26
N VAL A 82 5.08 17.96 -7.32
CA VAL A 82 3.89 17.37 -6.65
C VAL A 82 2.71 17.27 -7.60
N ALA A 83 2.53 18.24 -8.48
CA ALA A 83 1.50 18.20 -9.52
C ALA A 83 1.72 17.03 -10.48
N THR A 84 2.96 16.80 -10.93
CA THR A 84 3.33 15.69 -11.81
C THR A 84 3.08 14.34 -11.12
N GLN A 85 3.51 14.15 -9.88
CA GLN A 85 3.26 12.92 -9.11
C GLN A 85 1.76 12.65 -8.94
N ASN A 86 0.97 13.68 -8.65
CA ASN A 86 -0.47 13.52 -8.52
C ASN A 86 -1.13 13.09 -9.85
N PHE A 87 -0.63 13.60 -10.96
CA PHE A 87 -1.07 13.19 -12.29
C PHE A 87 -0.70 11.74 -12.60
N GLU A 88 0.57 11.34 -12.35
CA GLU A 88 1.04 9.96 -12.57
C GLU A 88 0.23 8.95 -11.76
N TYR A 89 -0.03 9.20 -10.48
CA TYR A 89 -0.84 8.31 -9.65
C TYR A 89 -2.26 8.16 -10.16
N LYS A 90 -2.87 9.21 -10.67
CA LYS A 90 -4.21 9.15 -11.27
C LYS A 90 -4.25 8.35 -12.56
N VAL A 91 -3.23 8.47 -13.40
CA VAL A 91 -3.14 7.76 -14.68
C VAL A 91 -2.84 6.28 -14.47
N MET A 92 -1.97 5.91 -13.53
CA MET A 92 -1.63 4.51 -13.26
C MET A 92 -2.80 3.70 -12.66
N ILE A 93 -3.68 4.34 -11.92
CA ILE A 93 -4.82 3.65 -11.26
C ILE A 93 -6.03 3.52 -12.21
N SER A 94 -6.10 4.31 -13.25
CA SER A 94 -7.23 4.32 -14.20
C SER A 94 -7.51 2.99 -14.91
N PRO A 95 -6.52 2.13 -15.26
CA PRO A 95 -6.79 0.84 -15.90
C PRO A 95 -6.99 -0.33 -14.91
N PHE A 96 -6.61 -0.18 -13.64
CA PHE A 96 -6.70 -1.25 -12.65
C PHE A 96 -7.78 -0.96 -11.60
N THR A 97 -8.97 -1.44 -11.89
CA THR A 97 -10.08 -1.72 -10.98
C THR A 97 -10.53 -0.62 -10.02
N ASN A 98 -11.72 -0.19 -10.27
CA ASN A 98 -12.61 0.46 -9.32
C ASN A 98 -12.78 -0.37 -8.04
N ALA A 99 -11.87 -0.22 -7.08
CA ALA A 99 -12.13 -0.63 -5.70
C ALA A 99 -13.29 0.18 -5.07
N ARG A 100 -13.84 1.14 -5.83
CA ARG A 100 -15.03 1.91 -5.47
C ARG A 100 -16.34 1.10 -5.48
N ASP A 101 -16.39 -0.04 -6.17
CA ASP A 101 -17.61 -0.86 -6.24
C ASP A 101 -17.92 -1.60 -4.93
N TYR A 102 -17.00 -1.60 -3.97
CA TYR A 102 -17.19 -2.27 -2.68
C TYR A 102 -17.63 -1.35 -1.53
N SER A 103 -17.61 -0.02 -1.71
CA SER A 103 -18.02 0.91 -0.67
C SER A 103 -19.53 1.23 -0.65
N ASP A 104 -20.26 0.84 -1.70
CA ASP A 104 -21.68 1.16 -1.90
C ASP A 104 -22.63 -0.06 -1.77
N ARG A 105 -22.15 -1.15 -1.15
CA ARG A 105 -23.03 -2.29 -0.83
C ARG A 105 -23.04 -2.62 0.64
#